data_8de2fb78bf22ea4d917f425b5d154262
#
_entry.id   8de2fb78bf22ea4d917f425b5d154262
#
_cell.length_a   1.000
_cell.length_b   1.000
_cell.length_c   1.000
_cell.angle_alpha   90.00
_cell.angle_beta   90.00
_cell.angle_gamma   90.00
#
_symmetry.space_group_name_H-M   'P 1'
#
loop_
_entity.id
_entity.type
_entity.pdbx_description
1 polymer ?
#
loop_
_entity_poly.entity_id
_entity_poly.type
_entity_poly.pdbx_seq_one_letter_code
_entity_poly.pdbx_strand_id
1 'polypeptide(L)'
;AVGGIIPGYETSRHLGVPAIFTERVDGVFELRRSFSVAPGEKVIIVEDIVSTGLSIRECIDAIKALGADVIAAACIVDRSGGEADVGVPLVSLTQYKVPAYSPDNLPPELAAMPAVKPGSRGLQ
;
A
#
# COMPACT_ATOMS: atom_id res chain seq x y z
N ALA A 1 -2.18 -1.91 -4.89
CA ALA A 1 -1.01 -2.06 -5.77
C ALA A 1 -0.76 -3.54 -6.08
N VAL A 2 0.22 -3.83 -6.94
CA VAL A 2 0.46 -5.22 -7.39
C VAL A 2 0.85 -6.15 -6.24
N GLY A 3 1.63 -5.67 -5.26
CA GLY A 3 2.00 -6.43 -4.06
C GLY A 3 0.81 -6.81 -3.19
N GLY A 4 -0.20 -5.95 -3.14
CA GLY A 4 -1.43 -6.16 -2.37
C GLY A 4 -2.43 -7.15 -2.99
N ILE A 5 -2.22 -7.63 -4.23
CA ILE A 5 -3.22 -8.48 -4.92
C ILE A 5 -3.44 -9.79 -4.17
N ILE A 6 -2.37 -10.50 -3.81
CA ILE A 6 -2.48 -11.79 -3.11
C ILE A 6 -3.06 -11.63 -1.69
N PRO A 7 -2.53 -10.76 -0.82
CA PRO A 7 -3.14 -10.55 0.49
C PRO A 7 -4.57 -10.01 0.38
N GLY A 8 -4.88 -9.15 -0.59
CA GLY A 8 -6.24 -8.67 -0.83
C GLY A 8 -7.19 -9.80 -1.23
N TYR A 9 -6.77 -10.68 -2.12
CA TYR A 9 -7.55 -11.86 -2.51
C TYR A 9 -7.82 -12.80 -1.31
N GLU A 10 -6.79 -13.12 -0.52
CA GLU A 10 -6.96 -13.98 0.66
C GLU A 10 -7.86 -13.32 1.72
N THR A 11 -7.69 -12.02 1.96
CA THR A 11 -8.57 -11.27 2.87
C THR A 11 -10.02 -11.33 2.41
N SER A 12 -10.29 -11.08 1.12
CA SER A 12 -11.63 -11.11 0.57
C SER A 12 -12.25 -12.50 0.64
N ARG A 13 -11.46 -13.53 0.35
CA ARG A 13 -11.91 -14.93 0.45
C ARG A 13 -12.37 -15.31 1.86
N HIS A 14 -11.64 -14.85 2.88
CA HIS A 14 -11.99 -15.09 4.28
C HIS A 14 -13.20 -14.27 4.74
N LEU A 15 -13.36 -13.05 4.22
CA LEU A 15 -14.51 -12.19 4.53
C LEU A 15 -15.77 -12.53 3.72
N GLY A 16 -15.65 -13.32 2.66
CA GLY A 16 -16.75 -13.63 1.77
C GLY A 16 -17.22 -12.45 0.92
N VAL A 17 -16.28 -11.54 0.55
CA VAL A 17 -16.56 -10.33 -0.24
C VAL A 17 -15.74 -10.33 -1.53
N PRO A 18 -16.14 -9.56 -2.56
CA PRO A 18 -15.34 -9.42 -3.78
C PRO A 18 -13.94 -8.83 -3.53
N ALA A 19 -12.96 -9.24 -4.35
CA ALA A 19 -11.64 -8.63 -4.43
C ALA A 19 -11.46 -7.96 -5.79
N ILE A 20 -11.03 -6.71 -5.76
CA ILE A 20 -10.61 -5.94 -6.93
C ILE A 20 -9.24 -5.31 -6.63
N PHE A 21 -8.57 -4.77 -7.62
CA PHE A 21 -7.29 -4.10 -7.41
C PHE A 21 -7.14 -2.87 -8.28
N THR A 22 -6.32 -1.94 -7.81
CA THR A 22 -5.92 -0.75 -8.56
C THR A 22 -4.57 -0.98 -9.24
N GLU A 23 -4.37 -0.30 -10.38
CA GLU A 23 -3.10 -0.25 -11.10
C GLU A 23 -2.59 1.19 -11.16
N ARG A 24 -1.28 1.40 -11.19
CA ARG A 24 -0.72 2.72 -11.47
C ARG A 24 -0.64 2.94 -12.98
N VAL A 25 -1.28 4.02 -13.42
CA VAL A 25 -1.21 4.54 -14.80
C VAL A 25 -0.65 5.96 -14.70
N ASP A 26 0.48 6.19 -15.31
CA ASP A 26 1.17 7.50 -15.27
C ASP A 26 1.36 8.07 -13.86
N GLY A 27 1.60 7.16 -12.89
CA GLY A 27 1.83 7.51 -11.48
C GLY A 27 0.56 7.61 -10.62
N VAL A 28 -0.64 7.57 -11.20
CA VAL A 28 -1.93 7.65 -10.50
C VAL A 28 -2.56 6.28 -10.35
N PHE A 29 -3.23 6.03 -9.22
CA PHE A 29 -4.00 4.80 -9.04
C PHE A 29 -5.35 4.88 -9.75
N GLU A 30 -5.67 3.83 -10.51
CA GLU A 30 -6.93 3.69 -11.24
C GLU A 30 -7.51 2.29 -11.05
N LEU A 31 -8.85 2.20 -11.03
CA LEU A 31 -9.56 0.94 -11.27
C LEU A 31 -9.60 0.68 -12.77
N ARG A 32 -9.14 -0.49 -13.18
CA ARG A 32 -9.12 -0.93 -14.59
C ARG A 32 -9.82 -2.29 -14.72
N ARG A 33 -9.73 -2.89 -15.90
CA ARG A 33 -10.24 -4.27 -16.17
C ARG A 33 -11.72 -4.43 -15.85
N SER A 34 -12.51 -3.38 -16.11
CA SER A 34 -13.96 -3.35 -15.79
C SER A 34 -14.29 -3.47 -14.31
N PHE A 35 -13.31 -3.27 -13.42
CA PHE A 35 -13.59 -3.13 -12.00
C PHE A 35 -14.28 -1.80 -11.72
N SER A 36 -15.23 -1.83 -10.80
CA SER A 36 -15.95 -0.63 -10.35
C SER A 36 -16.28 -0.75 -8.86
N VAL A 37 -16.53 0.39 -8.24
CA VAL A 37 -17.10 0.51 -6.90
C VAL A 37 -18.35 1.37 -6.99
N ALA A 38 -19.38 1.03 -6.22
CA ALA A 38 -20.58 1.83 -6.15
C ALA A 38 -20.40 3.01 -5.18
N PRO A 39 -21.08 4.16 -5.41
CA PRO A 39 -21.11 5.24 -4.43
C PRO A 39 -21.63 4.75 -3.07
N GLY A 40 -20.90 5.07 -2.00
CA GLY A 40 -21.20 4.63 -0.63
C GLY A 40 -20.86 3.16 -0.33
N GLU A 41 -20.31 2.41 -1.29
CA GLU A 41 -19.83 1.04 -1.04
C GLU A 41 -18.69 1.05 -0.04
N LYS A 42 -18.79 0.22 1.00
CA LYS A 42 -17.74 0.09 2.02
C LYS A 42 -16.58 -0.74 1.49
N VAL A 43 -15.40 -0.17 1.52
CA VAL A 43 -14.18 -0.77 0.98
C VAL A 43 -13.10 -0.79 2.06
N ILE A 44 -12.31 -1.84 2.08
CA ILE A 44 -11.01 -1.88 2.77
C ILE A 44 -9.89 -1.95 1.74
N ILE A 45 -8.80 -1.22 2.00
CA ILE A 45 -7.60 -1.27 1.17
C ILE A 45 -6.60 -2.24 1.79
N VAL A 46 -6.11 -3.19 1.01
CA VAL A 46 -5.15 -4.20 1.49
C VAL A 46 -3.83 -4.08 0.72
N GLU A 47 -2.73 -4.03 1.45
CA GLU A 47 -1.36 -3.97 0.92
C GLU A 47 -0.49 -5.08 1.51
N ASP A 48 0.65 -5.35 0.88
CA ASP A 48 1.67 -6.23 1.45
C ASP A 48 2.47 -5.49 2.54
N ILE A 49 3.02 -4.33 2.22
CA ILE A 49 3.92 -3.56 3.09
C ILE A 49 3.53 -2.09 3.12
N VAL A 50 3.42 -1.53 4.31
CA VAL A 50 3.30 -0.09 4.54
C VAL A 50 4.61 0.45 5.11
N SER A 51 5.17 1.49 4.50
CA SER A 51 6.36 2.20 4.99
C SER A 51 5.96 3.60 5.48
N THR A 52 5.93 4.59 4.59
CA THR A 52 5.50 5.95 4.92
C THR A 52 3.98 6.14 4.88
N GLY A 53 3.25 5.17 4.35
CA GLY A 53 1.81 5.27 4.11
C GLY A 53 1.43 6.07 2.85
N LEU A 54 2.40 6.65 2.11
CA LEU A 54 2.09 7.48 0.94
C LEU A 54 1.30 6.71 -0.13
N SER A 55 1.81 5.55 -0.54
CA SER A 55 1.18 4.74 -1.61
C SER A 55 -0.24 4.31 -1.25
N ILE A 56 -0.46 3.89 0.00
CA ILE A 56 -1.79 3.47 0.44
C ILE A 56 -2.75 4.65 0.57
N ARG A 57 -2.28 5.84 0.98
CA ARG A 57 -3.09 7.08 0.96
C ARG A 57 -3.52 7.45 -0.45
N GLU A 58 -2.60 7.45 -1.40
CA GLU A 58 -2.92 7.73 -2.80
C GLU A 58 -3.97 6.76 -3.36
N CYS A 59 -3.88 5.47 -2.99
CA CYS A 59 -4.88 4.48 -3.35
C CYS A 59 -6.24 4.78 -2.69
N ILE A 60 -6.25 5.11 -1.39
CA ILE A 60 -7.46 5.49 -0.65
C ILE A 60 -8.13 6.70 -1.30
N ASP A 61 -7.36 7.75 -1.63
CA ASP A 61 -7.88 8.96 -2.25
C ASP A 61 -8.48 8.67 -3.62
N ALA A 62 -7.83 7.84 -4.42
CA ALA A 62 -8.34 7.43 -5.72
C ALA A 62 -9.68 6.67 -5.61
N ILE A 63 -9.81 5.78 -4.64
CA ILE A 63 -11.04 5.01 -4.41
C ILE A 63 -12.15 5.90 -3.83
N LYS A 64 -11.83 6.81 -2.90
CA LYS A 64 -12.79 7.81 -2.38
C LYS A 64 -13.29 8.75 -3.48
N ALA A 65 -12.43 9.13 -4.44
CA ALA A 65 -12.82 9.97 -5.56
C ALA A 65 -13.87 9.30 -6.47
N LEU A 66 -13.97 7.98 -6.46
CA LEU A 66 -15.02 7.22 -7.14
C LEU A 66 -16.34 7.14 -6.33
N GLY A 67 -16.36 7.74 -5.14
CA GLY A 67 -17.55 7.78 -4.27
C GLY A 67 -17.65 6.65 -3.26
N ALA A 68 -16.67 5.74 -3.17
CA ALA A 68 -16.67 4.67 -2.18
C ALA A 68 -16.37 5.18 -0.76
N ASP A 69 -16.86 4.48 0.24
CA ASP A 69 -16.57 4.70 1.65
C ASP A 69 -15.41 3.77 2.09
N VAL A 70 -14.19 4.31 2.11
CA VAL A 70 -13.01 3.55 2.58
C VAL A 70 -12.98 3.58 4.10
N ILE A 71 -13.34 2.46 4.72
CA ILE A 71 -13.54 2.35 6.17
C ILE A 71 -12.29 1.93 6.95
N ALA A 72 -11.35 1.24 6.30
CA ALA A 72 -10.10 0.79 6.92
C ALA A 72 -9.05 0.44 5.86
N ALA A 73 -7.82 0.27 6.33
CA ALA A 73 -6.73 -0.31 5.57
C ALA A 73 -6.11 -1.48 6.34
N ALA A 74 -5.52 -2.43 5.63
CA ALA A 74 -4.79 -3.54 6.22
C ALA A 74 -3.48 -3.82 5.47
N CYS A 75 -2.48 -4.37 6.16
CA CYS A 75 -1.25 -4.83 5.54
C CYS A 75 -0.66 -6.03 6.27
N ILE A 76 0.25 -6.75 5.61
CA ILE A 76 1.01 -7.81 6.25
C ILE A 76 2.05 -7.18 7.19
N VAL A 77 2.85 -6.25 6.68
CA VAL A 77 3.94 -5.63 7.44
C VAL A 77 3.80 -4.12 7.46
N ASP A 78 3.70 -3.55 8.65
CA ASP A 78 3.87 -2.12 8.87
C ASP A 78 5.33 -1.84 9.26
N ARG A 79 6.09 -1.26 8.34
CA ARG A 79 7.50 -0.89 8.52
C ARG A 79 7.68 0.47 9.20
N SER A 80 6.60 1.20 9.45
CA SER A 80 6.66 2.45 10.21
C SER A 80 6.74 2.20 11.72
N GLY A 81 6.42 0.97 12.17
CA GLY A 81 6.29 0.67 13.58
C GLY A 81 5.04 1.27 14.22
N GLY A 82 3.97 1.44 13.44
CA GLY A 82 2.69 2.02 13.89
C GLY A 82 2.59 3.53 13.70
N GLU A 83 3.60 4.18 13.10
CA GLU A 83 3.63 5.64 12.94
C GLU A 83 2.98 6.11 11.62
N ALA A 84 2.70 5.20 10.67
CA ALA A 84 2.10 5.56 9.39
C ALA A 84 0.65 6.01 9.58
N ASP A 85 0.37 7.27 9.29
CA ASP A 85 -0.99 7.77 9.15
C ASP A 85 -1.44 7.60 7.70
N VAL A 86 -2.45 6.79 7.48
CA VAL A 86 -3.02 6.52 6.16
C VAL A 86 -4.41 7.14 5.96
N GLY A 87 -4.88 7.93 6.94
CA GLY A 87 -6.16 8.65 6.90
C GLY A 87 -7.40 7.79 7.20
N VAL A 88 -7.20 6.53 7.55
CA VAL A 88 -8.20 5.57 8.04
C VAL A 88 -7.52 4.60 9.03
N PRO A 89 -8.26 3.86 9.86
CA PRO A 89 -7.67 2.84 10.72
C PRO A 89 -6.82 1.85 9.90
N LEU A 90 -5.57 1.62 10.33
CA LEU A 90 -4.65 0.66 9.72
C LEU A 90 -4.48 -0.56 10.62
N VAL A 91 -4.76 -1.75 10.09
CA VAL A 91 -4.53 -3.03 10.75
C VAL A 91 -3.35 -3.73 10.08
N SER A 92 -2.32 -4.09 10.84
CA SER A 92 -1.16 -4.85 10.35
C SER A 92 -1.04 -6.19 11.06
N LEU A 93 -0.59 -7.22 10.36
CA LEU A 93 -0.30 -8.52 10.99
C LEU A 93 0.98 -8.45 11.83
N THR A 94 1.93 -7.64 11.40
CA THR A 94 3.16 -7.38 12.17
C THR A 94 3.65 -5.95 11.96
N GLN A 95 4.34 -5.44 12.97
CA GLN A 95 4.97 -4.12 12.91
C GLN A 95 6.47 -4.28 13.13
N TYR A 96 7.25 -3.63 12.30
CA TYR A 96 8.71 -3.64 12.41
C TYR A 96 9.27 -2.31 11.93
N LYS A 97 9.74 -1.48 12.85
CA LYS A 97 10.30 -0.16 12.51
C LYS A 97 11.62 -0.32 11.76
N VAL A 98 11.61 0.03 10.49
CA VAL A 98 12.80 0.07 9.65
C VAL A 98 13.22 1.54 9.47
N PRO A 99 14.40 1.94 9.94
CA PRO A 99 14.89 3.29 9.71
C PRO A 99 14.96 3.59 8.20
N ALA A 100 14.46 4.75 7.80
CA ALA A 100 14.61 5.27 6.46
C ALA A 100 15.37 6.60 6.53
N TYR A 101 16.37 6.74 5.68
CA TYR A 101 17.22 7.93 5.63
C TYR A 101 17.09 8.59 4.26
N SER A 102 17.10 9.92 4.24
CA SER A 102 17.24 10.65 2.97
C SER A 102 18.69 10.52 2.46
N PRO A 103 18.93 10.61 1.14
CA PRO A 103 20.27 10.56 0.57
C PRO A 103 21.24 11.59 1.20
N ASP A 104 20.72 12.74 1.61
CA ASP A 104 21.49 13.83 2.19
C ASP A 104 21.77 13.65 3.69
N ASN A 105 21.20 12.63 4.32
CA ASN A 105 21.31 12.38 5.76
C ASN A 105 21.53 10.88 6.06
N LEU A 106 22.45 10.26 5.33
CA LEU A 106 22.84 8.87 5.56
C LEU A 106 23.82 8.77 6.73
N PRO A 107 23.65 7.80 7.65
CA PRO A 107 24.69 7.42 8.58
C PRO A 107 26.01 7.09 7.86
N PRO A 108 27.18 7.42 8.44
CA PRO A 108 28.48 7.22 7.77
C PRO A 108 28.71 5.79 7.28
N GLU A 109 28.27 4.80 8.05
CA GLU A 109 28.35 3.38 7.69
C GLU A 109 27.51 3.01 6.46
N LEU A 110 26.37 3.66 6.26
CA LEU A 110 25.51 3.45 5.09
C LEU A 110 26.00 4.27 3.89
N ALA A 111 26.53 5.46 4.12
CA ALA A 111 27.11 6.30 3.06
C ALA A 111 28.34 5.65 2.38
N ALA A 112 29.06 4.80 3.12
CA ALA A 112 30.20 4.05 2.60
C ALA A 112 29.80 2.82 1.75
N MET A 113 28.52 2.43 1.75
CA MET A 113 28.03 1.25 1.03
C MET A 113 27.43 1.66 -0.32
N PRO A 114 27.66 0.87 -1.39
CA PRO A 114 26.97 1.11 -2.65
C PRO A 114 25.46 0.90 -2.49
N ALA A 115 24.66 1.86 -2.97
CA ALA A 115 23.21 1.71 -2.98
C ALA A 115 22.79 0.57 -3.93
N VAL A 116 22.13 -0.44 -3.40
CA VAL A 116 21.57 -1.55 -4.17
C VAL A 116 20.05 -1.48 -4.09
N LYS A 117 19.37 -1.41 -5.22
CA LYS A 117 17.92 -1.47 -5.28
C LYS A 117 17.49 -2.93 -5.45
N PRO A 118 17.00 -3.59 -4.37
CA PRO A 118 16.50 -4.96 -4.49
C PRO A 118 15.18 -4.95 -5.28
N GLY A 119 14.92 -6.04 -6.00
CA GLY A 119 13.68 -6.27 -6.73
C GLY A 119 13.86 -6.28 -8.24
N SER A 120 12.77 -6.62 -8.93
CA SER A 120 12.75 -6.88 -10.38
C SER A 120 12.83 -5.63 -11.27
N ARG A 121 12.73 -4.42 -10.70
CA ARG A 121 12.83 -3.18 -11.49
C ARG A 121 14.28 -2.91 -11.84
N GLY A 122 14.63 -3.03 -13.12
CA GLY A 122 15.98 -2.81 -13.65
C GLY A 122 16.79 -4.06 -13.92
N LEU A 123 16.22 -5.25 -13.79
CA LEU A 123 16.75 -6.46 -14.41
C LEU A 123 16.45 -6.36 -15.91
N GLN A 124 17.49 -6.12 -16.72
CA GLN A 124 17.49 -6.34 -18.16
C GLN A 124 17.84 -7.78 -18.45
#